data_7a377c0922ba4c4d50e63ddf0e088abb
#
_entry.id   7a377c0922ba4c4d50e63ddf0e088abb
#
_cell.length_a   1.000
_cell.length_b   1.000
_cell.length_c   1.000
_cell.angle_alpha   90.00
_cell.angle_beta   90.00
_cell.angle_gamma   90.00
#
_symmetry.space_group_name_H-M   'P 1'
#
loop_
_entity.id
_entity.type
_entity.pdbx_description
1 polymer ?
#
loop_
_entity_poly.entity_id
_entity_poly.type
_entity_poly.pdbx_seq_one_letter_code
_entity_poly.pdbx_strand_id
1 'polypeptide(L)'
;MNRVALAIGFLVLGIVLGFYLGGYLGGDKVVLEPRGISGGRQNVLPPGNDRKPAPGAPLVDSKWLENAFAGIAPSRGGERARITIVEFSDFNCRYCAGMAGVLDRVWDSYGDKVRIIFKHNPFPGHPLSLEAHKASVAAFQQGRFWEMQTLLFANQETLDSRSLRAHANLLGLNMEQFEDDLESAEVEGIVERDIAQAKAADVSRVPTLFLNGMKLQGGFTYELLVDRIEKELGRTE
;
A
#
# COMPACT_ATOMS: atom_id res chain seq x y z
N MET A 1 0.22 66.39 26.28
CA MET A 1 1.18 65.26 26.25
C MET A 1 0.57 64.08 27.01
N ASN A 2 0.54 62.93 26.40
CA ASN A 2 0.41 61.56 27.00
C ASN A 2 -0.98 60.93 27.19
N ARG A 3 -1.97 61.21 26.36
CA ARG A 3 -3.13 60.30 26.27
C ARG A 3 -3.01 59.23 25.17
N VAL A 4 -2.14 59.44 24.19
CA VAL A 4 -1.90 58.51 23.09
C VAL A 4 -0.94 57.35 23.50
N ALA A 5 0.02 57.64 24.38
CA ALA A 5 1.00 56.64 24.87
C ALA A 5 0.35 55.59 25.78
N LEU A 6 -0.74 55.91 26.50
CA LEU A 6 -1.43 54.98 27.37
C LEU A 6 -2.29 53.97 26.59
N ALA A 7 -2.87 54.38 25.46
CA ALA A 7 -3.70 53.52 24.63
C ALA A 7 -2.90 52.42 23.89
N ILE A 8 -1.66 52.73 23.49
CA ILE A 8 -0.79 51.77 22.80
C ILE A 8 -0.27 50.70 23.78
N GLY A 9 0.01 51.07 25.05
CA GLY A 9 0.44 50.16 26.07
C GLY A 9 -0.60 49.06 26.41
N PHE A 10 -1.89 49.45 26.45
CA PHE A 10 -2.97 48.47 26.70
C PHE A 10 -3.23 47.56 25.50
N LEU A 11 -3.03 48.03 24.27
CA LEU A 11 -3.21 47.19 23.08
C LEU A 11 -2.13 46.11 22.99
N VAL A 12 -0.87 46.44 23.29
CA VAL A 12 0.23 45.49 23.28
C VAL A 12 0.08 44.48 24.42
N LEU A 13 -0.35 44.91 25.60
CA LEU A 13 -0.57 44.00 26.74
C LEU A 13 -1.74 43.03 26.48
N GLY A 14 -2.80 43.49 25.84
CA GLY A 14 -3.94 42.64 25.46
C GLY A 14 -3.58 41.59 24.44
N ILE A 15 -2.75 41.93 23.44
CA ILE A 15 -2.29 40.97 22.44
C ILE A 15 -1.34 39.91 23.06
N VAL A 16 -0.45 40.30 23.96
CA VAL A 16 0.44 39.37 24.65
C VAL A 16 -0.31 38.44 25.61
N LEU A 17 -1.31 38.95 26.36
CA LEU A 17 -2.16 38.11 27.19
C LEU A 17 -3.06 37.17 26.35
N GLY A 18 -3.58 37.67 25.22
CA GLY A 18 -4.37 36.84 24.29
C GLY A 18 -3.57 35.68 23.71
N PHE A 19 -2.29 35.87 23.39
CA PHE A 19 -1.40 34.81 22.94
C PHE A 19 -1.02 33.84 24.06
N TYR A 20 -0.91 34.28 25.31
CA TYR A 20 -0.58 33.42 26.45
C TYR A 20 -1.77 32.62 26.94
N LEU A 21 -3.00 33.12 26.83
CA LEU A 21 -4.22 32.43 27.24
C LEU A 21 -4.80 31.57 26.13
N GLY A 22 -4.58 31.89 24.85
CA GLY A 22 -4.97 31.07 23.71
C GLY A 22 -4.12 29.80 23.56
N GLY A 23 -2.91 29.78 24.11
CA GLY A 23 -2.04 28.60 24.14
C GLY A 23 -2.37 27.60 25.27
N TYR A 24 -3.21 27.98 26.22
CA TYR A 24 -3.53 27.16 27.41
C TYR A 24 -4.92 26.53 27.37
N LEU A 25 -5.78 26.90 26.44
CA LEU A 25 -7.08 26.26 26.22
C LEU A 25 -6.96 25.30 25.02
N GLY A 26 -6.37 24.16 25.30
CA GLY A 26 -6.64 22.85 24.75
C GLY A 26 -7.05 22.79 23.27
N GLY A 27 -6.13 22.98 22.37
CA GLY A 27 -6.18 22.21 21.14
C GLY A 27 -5.58 20.85 21.46
N ASP A 28 -6.40 19.87 21.82
CA ASP A 28 -5.99 18.48 21.77
C ASP A 28 -5.49 18.22 20.36
N LYS A 29 -4.16 18.29 20.20
CA LYS A 29 -3.54 17.66 19.05
C LYS A 29 -3.86 16.19 19.22
N VAL A 30 -4.86 15.72 18.50
CA VAL A 30 -5.05 14.29 18.26
C VAL A 30 -3.77 13.85 17.54
N VAL A 31 -2.76 13.51 18.34
CA VAL A 31 -1.67 12.70 17.89
C VAL A 31 -2.32 11.35 17.63
N LEU A 32 -2.64 11.09 16.37
CA LEU A 32 -2.93 9.73 15.93
C LEU A 32 -1.62 8.96 16.08
N GLU A 33 -1.34 8.52 17.31
CA GLU A 33 -0.39 7.44 17.48
C GLU A 33 -0.91 6.29 16.64
N PRO A 34 -0.09 5.71 15.74
CA PRO A 34 -0.46 4.47 15.12
C PRO A 34 -0.76 3.51 16.27
N ARG A 35 -2.05 3.17 16.47
CA ARG A 35 -2.41 2.10 17.39
C ARG A 35 -1.62 0.91 16.94
N GLY A 36 -0.54 0.63 17.66
CA GLY A 36 0.19 -0.60 17.51
C GLY A 36 -0.84 -1.70 17.53
N ILE A 37 -0.84 -2.53 16.49
CA ILE A 37 -1.66 -3.73 16.40
C ILE A 37 -1.10 -4.67 17.47
N SER A 38 -1.35 -4.35 18.74
CA SER A 38 -1.02 -5.19 19.87
C SER A 38 -2.18 -6.14 20.06
N GLY A 39 -1.96 -7.42 19.75
CA GLY A 39 -2.79 -8.51 20.22
C GLY A 39 -4.00 -8.88 19.38
N GLY A 40 -4.04 -8.59 18.07
CA GLY A 40 -4.93 -9.26 17.14
C GLY A 40 -4.39 -10.66 16.84
N ARG A 41 -5.24 -11.68 17.00
CA ARG A 41 -4.99 -13.07 16.60
C ARG A 41 -4.18 -13.07 15.31
N GLN A 42 -3.02 -13.72 15.31
CA GLN A 42 -2.25 -13.96 14.10
C GLN A 42 -3.23 -14.54 13.08
N ASN A 43 -3.58 -13.76 12.05
CA ASN A 43 -4.29 -14.27 10.88
C ASN A 43 -3.33 -15.17 10.16
N VAL A 44 -3.15 -16.39 10.66
CA VAL A 44 -2.43 -17.45 10.00
C VAL A 44 -3.21 -17.71 8.73
N LEU A 45 -2.60 -17.40 7.59
CA LEU A 45 -3.12 -17.82 6.30
C LEU A 45 -3.41 -19.34 6.39
N PRO A 46 -4.55 -19.83 5.87
CA PRO A 46 -4.85 -21.24 5.94
C PRO A 46 -3.67 -22.02 5.36
N PRO A 47 -3.33 -23.19 5.94
CA PRO A 47 -2.23 -23.99 5.44
C PRO A 47 -2.48 -24.23 3.96
N GLY A 48 -1.64 -23.61 3.12
CA GLY A 48 -1.63 -23.88 1.70
C GLY A 48 -1.37 -25.37 1.57
N ASN A 49 -2.10 -26.00 0.64
CA ASN A 49 -1.93 -27.40 0.31
C ASN A 49 -0.44 -27.66 0.11
N ASP A 50 0.23 -28.32 1.07
CA ASP A 50 1.69 -28.54 1.15
C ASP A 50 2.23 -29.46 0.05
N ARG A 51 1.61 -29.44 -1.11
CA ARG A 51 2.14 -30.10 -2.29
C ARG A 51 3.44 -29.40 -2.66
N LYS A 52 4.54 -30.10 -2.37
CA LYS A 52 5.86 -29.78 -2.87
C LYS A 52 5.75 -29.39 -4.34
N PRO A 53 6.28 -28.22 -4.76
CA PRO A 53 6.22 -27.82 -6.16
C PRO A 53 6.71 -28.97 -7.01
N ALA A 54 5.97 -29.30 -8.04
CA ALA A 54 6.46 -30.29 -9.02
C ALA A 54 7.82 -29.79 -9.54
N PRO A 55 8.85 -30.62 -9.62
CA PRO A 55 10.10 -30.23 -10.23
C PRO A 55 9.82 -29.77 -11.65
N GLY A 56 10.08 -28.46 -11.92
CA GLY A 56 9.80 -27.86 -13.22
C GLY A 56 8.49 -27.08 -13.31
N ALA A 57 7.97 -26.49 -12.20
CA ALA A 57 7.01 -25.39 -12.33
C ALA A 57 7.64 -24.35 -13.27
N PRO A 58 6.97 -23.96 -14.39
CA PRO A 58 7.60 -23.11 -15.37
C PRO A 58 8.03 -21.81 -14.67
N LEU A 59 9.31 -21.51 -14.79
CA LEU A 59 9.77 -20.13 -14.61
C LEU A 59 8.86 -19.30 -15.52
N VAL A 60 8.15 -18.33 -14.97
CA VAL A 60 7.46 -17.39 -15.83
C VAL A 60 8.57 -16.82 -16.69
N ASP A 61 8.40 -16.88 -18.01
CA ASP A 61 9.41 -16.45 -18.99
C ASP A 61 9.97 -15.09 -18.56
N SER A 62 11.28 -14.89 -18.69
CA SER A 62 11.94 -13.61 -18.44
C SER A 62 11.24 -12.46 -19.15
N LYS A 63 10.71 -12.72 -20.34
CA LYS A 63 9.88 -11.79 -21.12
C LYS A 63 8.54 -11.47 -20.45
N TRP A 64 7.94 -12.40 -19.71
CA TRP A 64 6.76 -12.11 -18.90
C TRP A 64 7.11 -11.21 -17.71
N LEU A 65 8.26 -11.45 -17.07
CA LEU A 65 8.75 -10.58 -16.01
C LEU A 65 9.00 -9.18 -16.56
N GLU A 66 9.69 -9.04 -17.68
CA GLU A 66 9.89 -7.78 -18.35
C GLU A 66 8.55 -7.10 -18.65
N ASN A 67 7.57 -7.83 -19.15
CA ASN A 67 6.22 -7.29 -19.40
C ASN A 67 5.43 -6.99 -18.14
N ALA A 68 5.54 -7.80 -17.09
CA ALA A 68 4.93 -7.53 -15.78
C ALA A 68 5.56 -6.30 -15.11
N PHE A 69 6.83 -6.02 -15.41
CA PHE A 69 7.58 -4.84 -14.95
C PHE A 69 7.47 -3.66 -15.89
N ALA A 70 7.18 -3.88 -17.18
CA ALA A 70 7.17 -2.86 -18.24
C ALA A 70 6.01 -1.86 -18.14
N GLY A 71 5.14 -1.96 -17.16
CA GLY A 71 4.04 -1.02 -16.95
C GLY A 71 4.30 -0.08 -15.79
N ILE A 72 3.56 1.01 -15.78
CA ILE A 72 3.44 1.88 -14.62
C ILE A 72 2.77 1.05 -13.51
N ALA A 73 3.53 0.66 -12.49
CA ALA A 73 3.02 -0.11 -11.35
C ALA A 73 3.62 0.46 -10.05
N PRO A 74 2.82 0.52 -8.98
CA PRO A 74 3.34 0.91 -7.67
C PRO A 74 4.48 -0.02 -7.27
N SER A 75 5.66 0.55 -7.04
CA SER A 75 6.81 -0.22 -6.59
C SER A 75 7.62 0.55 -5.55
N ARG A 76 8.25 -0.18 -4.65
CA ARG A 76 9.26 0.35 -3.72
C ARG A 76 10.51 -0.51 -3.79
N GLY A 77 11.68 0.11 -3.60
CA GLY A 77 12.99 -0.51 -3.81
C GLY A 77 13.63 -0.14 -5.12
N GLY A 78 14.94 -0.38 -5.22
CA GLY A 78 15.74 0.00 -6.37
C GLY A 78 15.46 -0.86 -7.60
N GLU A 79 15.58 -0.28 -8.79
CA GLU A 79 15.48 -1.03 -10.05
C GLU A 79 16.57 -2.13 -10.18
N ARG A 80 17.67 -1.96 -9.47
CA ARG A 80 18.80 -2.91 -9.41
C ARG A 80 18.74 -3.85 -8.20
N ALA A 81 17.59 -3.93 -7.52
CA ALA A 81 17.41 -4.88 -6.43
C ALA A 81 17.62 -6.31 -6.95
N ARG A 82 18.38 -7.10 -6.19
CA ARG A 82 18.67 -8.52 -6.54
C ARG A 82 17.45 -9.42 -6.43
N ILE A 83 16.50 -9.01 -5.60
CA ILE A 83 15.25 -9.72 -5.36
C ILE A 83 14.11 -8.83 -5.81
N THR A 84 13.25 -9.36 -6.67
CA THR A 84 11.99 -8.72 -7.02
C THR A 84 10.82 -9.59 -6.59
N ILE A 85 9.93 -9.01 -5.79
CA ILE A 85 8.68 -9.63 -5.37
C ILE A 85 7.54 -8.91 -6.09
N VAL A 86 6.73 -9.67 -6.84
CA VAL A 86 5.48 -9.16 -7.43
C VAL A 86 4.33 -9.76 -6.66
N GLU A 87 3.46 -8.91 -6.13
CA GLU A 87 2.23 -9.32 -5.45
C GLU A 87 1.01 -8.98 -6.30
N PHE A 88 0.23 -9.98 -6.68
CA PHE A 88 -1.14 -9.77 -7.14
C PHE A 88 -2.06 -9.79 -5.94
N SER A 89 -2.75 -8.67 -5.72
CA SER A 89 -3.44 -8.37 -4.46
C SER A 89 -4.82 -7.77 -4.71
N ASP A 90 -5.66 -7.81 -3.66
CA ASP A 90 -7.01 -7.26 -3.65
C ASP A 90 -7.29 -6.57 -2.32
N PHE A 91 -7.74 -5.32 -2.38
CA PHE A 91 -7.99 -4.51 -1.19
C PHE A 91 -9.13 -5.01 -0.31
N ASN A 92 -10.09 -5.76 -0.85
CA ASN A 92 -11.19 -6.35 -0.07
C ASN A 92 -10.89 -7.77 0.42
N CYS A 93 -9.64 -8.24 0.27
CA CYS A 93 -9.19 -9.55 0.71
C CYS A 93 -8.40 -9.46 2.04
N ARG A 94 -8.92 -10.06 3.11
CA ARG A 94 -8.25 -10.08 4.43
C ARG A 94 -6.85 -10.72 4.42
N TYR A 95 -6.64 -11.70 3.55
CA TYR A 95 -5.33 -12.35 3.40
C TYR A 95 -4.32 -11.43 2.72
N CYS A 96 -4.79 -10.57 1.82
CA CYS A 96 -3.96 -9.54 1.19
C CYS A 96 -3.54 -8.48 2.22
N ALA A 97 -4.44 -8.06 3.13
CA ALA A 97 -4.08 -7.18 4.23
C ALA A 97 -2.99 -7.79 5.14
N GLY A 98 -3.10 -9.08 5.45
CA GLY A 98 -2.06 -9.80 6.19
C GLY A 98 -0.73 -9.85 5.43
N MET A 99 -0.77 -10.05 4.11
CA MET A 99 0.40 -10.08 3.25
C MET A 99 1.10 -8.73 3.17
N ALA A 100 0.35 -7.62 3.08
CA ALA A 100 0.93 -6.28 3.11
C ALA A 100 1.82 -6.08 4.34
N GLY A 101 1.37 -6.49 5.54
CA GLY A 101 2.18 -6.43 6.76
C GLY A 101 3.42 -7.32 6.73
N VAL A 102 3.36 -8.48 6.06
CA VAL A 102 4.53 -9.35 5.86
C VAL A 102 5.53 -8.69 4.91
N LEU A 103 5.06 -8.09 3.81
CA LEU A 103 5.92 -7.40 2.84
C LEU A 103 6.53 -6.12 3.41
N ASP A 104 5.83 -5.42 4.30
CA ASP A 104 6.39 -4.27 5.02
C ASP A 104 7.59 -4.70 5.89
N ARG A 105 7.45 -5.80 6.65
CA ARG A 105 8.57 -6.36 7.42
C ARG A 105 9.73 -6.81 6.53
N VAL A 106 9.46 -7.38 5.37
CA VAL A 106 10.51 -7.73 4.39
C VAL A 106 11.21 -6.47 3.91
N TRP A 107 10.46 -5.43 3.58
CA TRP A 107 11.03 -4.14 3.19
C TRP A 107 11.92 -3.53 4.28
N ASP A 108 11.45 -3.50 5.51
CA ASP A 108 12.20 -2.99 6.66
C ASP A 108 13.52 -3.75 6.90
N SER A 109 13.53 -5.06 6.61
CA SER A 109 14.70 -5.93 6.85
C SER A 109 15.72 -5.91 5.71
N TYR A 110 15.28 -5.75 4.47
CA TYR A 110 16.14 -5.90 3.29
C TYR A 110 16.38 -4.60 2.53
N GLY A 111 15.51 -3.58 2.68
CA GLY A 111 15.66 -2.28 2.03
C GLY A 111 15.89 -2.39 0.53
N ASP A 112 16.97 -1.74 0.05
CA ASP A 112 17.30 -1.69 -1.38
C ASP A 112 17.71 -3.03 -2.02
N LYS A 113 17.87 -4.10 -1.25
CA LYS A 113 18.13 -5.43 -1.79
C LYS A 113 16.88 -6.07 -2.39
N VAL A 114 15.70 -5.57 -2.01
CA VAL A 114 14.41 -6.09 -2.45
C VAL A 114 13.62 -5.00 -3.17
N ARG A 115 13.03 -5.33 -4.31
CA ARG A 115 12.01 -4.52 -4.97
C ARG A 115 10.66 -5.20 -4.80
N ILE A 116 9.67 -4.47 -4.31
CA ILE A 116 8.29 -4.95 -4.16
C ILE A 116 7.43 -4.20 -5.15
N ILE A 117 6.67 -4.95 -5.97
CA ILE A 117 5.76 -4.43 -6.99
C ILE A 117 4.36 -4.92 -6.66
N PHE A 118 3.43 -3.98 -6.57
CA PHE A 118 2.00 -4.28 -6.39
C PHE A 118 1.31 -4.38 -7.75
N LYS A 119 0.46 -5.39 -7.91
CA LYS A 119 -0.37 -5.62 -9.07
C LYS A 119 -1.83 -5.74 -8.68
N HIS A 120 -2.65 -4.95 -9.36
CA HIS A 120 -4.08 -4.90 -9.13
C HIS A 120 -4.76 -6.18 -9.63
N ASN A 121 -5.46 -6.88 -8.73
CA ASN A 121 -6.24 -8.05 -9.10
C ASN A 121 -7.53 -8.13 -8.28
N PRO A 122 -8.49 -7.17 -8.52
CA PRO A 122 -9.79 -7.19 -7.85
C PRO A 122 -10.49 -8.52 -8.10
N PHE A 123 -10.85 -9.21 -7.01
CA PHE A 123 -11.50 -10.51 -7.13
C PHE A 123 -13.01 -10.34 -7.43
N PRO A 124 -13.58 -11.05 -8.40
CA PRO A 124 -14.97 -10.82 -8.83
C PRO A 124 -16.03 -10.99 -7.73
N GLY A 125 -15.70 -11.72 -6.65
CA GLY A 125 -16.57 -11.89 -5.49
C GLY A 125 -16.51 -10.76 -4.44
N HIS A 126 -15.71 -9.73 -4.67
CA HIS A 126 -15.49 -8.61 -3.77
C HIS A 126 -16.07 -7.31 -4.36
N PRO A 127 -17.33 -6.94 -4.03
CA PRO A 127 -18.08 -5.91 -4.77
C PRO A 127 -17.49 -4.51 -4.68
N LEU A 128 -16.72 -4.20 -3.63
CA LEU A 128 -16.11 -2.87 -3.44
C LEU A 128 -14.65 -2.82 -3.89
N SER A 129 -14.13 -3.93 -4.41
CA SER A 129 -12.71 -4.06 -4.71
C SER A 129 -12.28 -3.17 -5.87
N LEU A 130 -13.05 -3.15 -6.98
CA LEU A 130 -12.65 -2.40 -8.18
C LEU A 130 -12.45 -0.91 -7.89
N GLU A 131 -13.39 -0.28 -7.18
CA GLU A 131 -13.31 1.14 -6.83
C GLU A 131 -12.12 1.44 -5.90
N ALA A 132 -11.82 0.54 -4.97
CA ALA A 132 -10.64 0.66 -4.13
C ALA A 132 -9.34 0.58 -4.94
N HIS A 133 -9.28 -0.28 -5.96
CA HIS A 133 -8.14 -0.36 -6.87
C HIS A 133 -8.00 0.92 -7.69
N LYS A 134 -9.08 1.46 -8.25
CA LYS A 134 -9.06 2.74 -8.98
C LYS A 134 -8.58 3.88 -8.07
N ALA A 135 -9.10 3.97 -6.85
CA ALA A 135 -8.66 4.96 -5.87
C ALA A 135 -7.17 4.84 -5.52
N SER A 136 -6.64 3.62 -5.42
CA SER A 136 -5.22 3.43 -5.16
C SER A 136 -4.34 3.83 -6.35
N VAL A 137 -4.81 3.64 -7.59
CA VAL A 137 -4.11 4.13 -8.80
C VAL A 137 -4.14 5.66 -8.86
N ALA A 138 -5.27 6.30 -8.57
CA ALA A 138 -5.36 7.76 -8.50
C ALA A 138 -4.40 8.34 -7.43
N ALA A 139 -4.30 7.69 -6.27
CA ALA A 139 -3.30 8.05 -5.25
C ALA A 139 -1.86 7.78 -5.72
N PHE A 140 -1.62 6.74 -6.52
CA PHE A 140 -0.32 6.44 -7.11
C PHE A 140 0.14 7.55 -8.06
N GLN A 141 -0.73 8.08 -8.89
CA GLN A 141 -0.44 9.19 -9.80
C GLN A 141 -0.04 10.47 -9.05
N GLN A 142 -0.44 10.59 -7.78
CA GLN A 142 -0.05 11.68 -6.89
C GLN A 142 1.07 11.27 -5.90
N GLY A 143 1.75 10.13 -6.11
CA GLY A 143 2.88 9.67 -5.31
C GLY A 143 2.52 9.15 -3.90
N ARG A 144 1.25 8.78 -3.66
CA ARG A 144 0.73 8.39 -2.33
C ARG A 144 0.12 6.98 -2.30
N PHE A 145 0.62 6.08 -3.16
CA PHE A 145 0.10 4.72 -3.23
C PHE A 145 0.19 3.96 -1.92
N TRP A 146 1.37 3.95 -1.28
CA TRP A 146 1.62 3.10 -0.11
C TRP A 146 0.82 3.53 1.11
N GLU A 147 0.63 4.84 1.27
CA GLU A 147 -0.24 5.38 2.32
C GLU A 147 -1.70 5.06 2.05
N MET A 148 -2.15 5.17 0.79
CA MET A 148 -3.50 4.77 0.39
C MET A 148 -3.71 3.27 0.60
N GLN A 149 -2.77 2.42 0.20
CA GLN A 149 -2.79 0.97 0.44
C GLN A 149 -3.01 0.66 1.93
N THR A 150 -2.25 1.33 2.81
CA THR A 150 -2.37 1.15 4.26
C THR A 150 -3.79 1.49 4.74
N LEU A 151 -4.36 2.60 4.30
CA LEU A 151 -5.72 3.00 4.66
C LEU A 151 -6.77 2.02 4.14
N LEU A 152 -6.65 1.57 2.89
CA LEU A 152 -7.58 0.63 2.28
C LEU A 152 -7.57 -0.71 3.01
N PHE A 153 -6.40 -1.27 3.32
CA PHE A 153 -6.30 -2.53 4.08
C PHE A 153 -6.75 -2.40 5.54
N ALA A 154 -6.55 -1.23 6.15
CA ALA A 154 -7.03 -0.99 7.51
C ALA A 154 -8.56 -0.83 7.61
N ASN A 155 -9.24 -0.53 6.49
CA ASN A 155 -10.66 -0.20 6.44
C ASN A 155 -11.43 -1.07 5.43
N GLN A 156 -11.10 -2.34 5.30
CA GLN A 156 -11.66 -3.26 4.30
C GLN A 156 -13.19 -3.40 4.32
N GLU A 157 -13.82 -3.11 5.44
CA GLU A 157 -15.27 -3.18 5.60
C GLU A 157 -15.99 -1.94 5.05
N THR A 158 -15.27 -0.86 4.75
CA THR A 158 -15.80 0.45 4.36
C THR A 158 -15.05 1.01 3.14
N LEU A 159 -15.03 0.27 2.04
CA LEU A 159 -14.39 0.68 0.78
C LEU A 159 -15.37 1.34 -0.19
N ASP A 160 -16.42 1.97 0.33
CA ASP A 160 -17.37 2.71 -0.49
C ASP A 160 -16.79 4.06 -0.97
N SER A 161 -17.39 4.66 -1.99
CA SER A 161 -16.93 5.90 -2.61
C SER A 161 -16.74 7.05 -1.62
N ARG A 162 -17.55 7.13 -0.55
CA ARG A 162 -17.43 8.16 0.49
C ARG A 162 -16.14 7.96 1.30
N SER A 163 -15.88 6.73 1.69
CA SER A 163 -14.69 6.36 2.47
C SER A 163 -13.41 6.54 1.66
N LEU A 164 -13.43 6.18 0.37
CA LEU A 164 -12.31 6.38 -0.53
C LEU A 164 -11.93 7.86 -0.68
N ARG A 165 -12.94 8.75 -0.83
CA ARG A 165 -12.73 10.21 -0.84
C ARG A 165 -12.21 10.74 0.49
N ALA A 166 -12.70 10.21 1.60
CA ALA A 166 -12.20 10.58 2.93
C ALA A 166 -10.71 10.20 3.10
N HIS A 167 -10.30 9.03 2.60
CA HIS A 167 -8.90 8.61 2.61
C HIS A 167 -8.03 9.51 1.73
N ALA A 168 -8.48 9.84 0.51
CA ALA A 168 -7.78 10.76 -0.37
C ALA A 168 -7.57 12.14 0.27
N ASN A 169 -8.61 12.68 0.89
CA ASN A 169 -8.53 13.96 1.60
C ASN A 169 -7.60 13.88 2.82
N LEU A 170 -7.64 12.80 3.59
CA LEU A 170 -6.74 12.56 4.74
C LEU A 170 -5.28 12.53 4.31
N LEU A 171 -4.98 11.99 3.13
CA LEU A 171 -3.65 11.95 2.54
C LEU A 171 -3.21 13.29 1.93
N GLY A 172 -4.09 14.28 1.88
CA GLY A 172 -3.81 15.60 1.30
C GLY A 172 -3.67 15.57 -0.22
N LEU A 173 -4.37 14.64 -0.89
CA LEU A 173 -4.37 14.58 -2.35
C LEU A 173 -5.08 15.81 -2.95
N ASN A 174 -4.70 16.19 -4.18
CA ASN A 174 -5.51 17.09 -4.97
C ASN A 174 -6.83 16.38 -5.31
N MET A 175 -7.92 16.83 -4.71
CA MET A 175 -9.22 16.16 -4.82
C MET A 175 -9.84 16.32 -6.21
N GLU A 176 -9.61 17.44 -6.92
CA GLU A 176 -10.07 17.62 -8.30
C GLU A 176 -9.41 16.57 -9.21
N GLN A 177 -8.10 16.46 -9.17
CA GLN A 177 -7.37 15.42 -9.91
C GLN A 177 -7.80 14.02 -9.49
N PHE A 178 -7.98 13.75 -8.19
CA PHE A 178 -8.39 12.44 -7.70
C PHE A 178 -9.76 12.00 -8.26
N GLU A 179 -10.74 12.91 -8.30
CA GLU A 179 -12.08 12.62 -8.87
C GLU A 179 -12.00 12.39 -10.39
N ASP A 180 -11.23 13.20 -11.10
CA ASP A 180 -11.02 13.03 -12.55
C ASP A 180 -10.31 11.69 -12.84
N ASP A 181 -9.31 11.33 -12.05
CA ASP A 181 -8.57 10.08 -12.20
C ASP A 181 -9.46 8.86 -11.94
N LEU A 182 -10.37 8.91 -10.96
CA LEU A 182 -11.30 7.80 -10.67
C LEU A 182 -12.17 7.41 -11.88
N GLU A 183 -12.53 8.37 -12.70
CA GLU A 183 -13.38 8.18 -13.89
C GLU A 183 -12.56 8.05 -15.18
N SER A 184 -11.22 8.12 -15.09
CA SER A 184 -10.37 8.15 -16.26
C SER A 184 -10.17 6.75 -16.88
N ALA A 185 -10.13 6.71 -18.22
CA ALA A 185 -9.77 5.50 -18.95
C ALA A 185 -8.32 5.06 -18.70
N GLU A 186 -7.44 5.97 -18.27
CA GLU A 186 -6.06 5.65 -17.91
C GLU A 186 -6.01 4.81 -16.64
N VAL A 187 -6.70 5.22 -15.58
CA VAL A 187 -6.78 4.49 -14.31
C VAL A 187 -7.44 3.13 -14.51
N GLU A 188 -8.55 3.07 -15.24
CA GLU A 188 -9.21 1.81 -15.59
C GLU A 188 -8.28 0.88 -16.37
N GLY A 189 -7.60 1.39 -17.40
CA GLY A 189 -6.66 0.62 -18.22
C GLY A 189 -5.45 0.09 -17.43
N ILE A 190 -5.01 0.77 -16.37
CA ILE A 190 -3.96 0.26 -15.47
C ILE A 190 -4.46 -0.99 -14.73
N VAL A 191 -5.66 -0.92 -14.15
CA VAL A 191 -6.25 -2.06 -13.42
C VAL A 191 -6.53 -3.23 -14.37
N GLU A 192 -7.13 -2.97 -15.52
CA GLU A 192 -7.43 -4.00 -16.53
C GLU A 192 -6.16 -4.70 -17.05
N ARG A 193 -5.11 -3.96 -17.29
CA ARG A 193 -3.81 -4.52 -17.70
C ARG A 193 -3.27 -5.47 -16.64
N ASP A 194 -3.33 -5.09 -15.37
CA ASP A 194 -2.84 -5.92 -14.27
C ASP A 194 -3.69 -7.20 -14.12
N ILE A 195 -5.02 -7.11 -14.30
CA ILE A 195 -5.92 -8.27 -14.36
C ILE A 195 -5.56 -9.20 -15.54
N ALA A 196 -5.28 -8.63 -16.72
CA ALA A 196 -4.86 -9.42 -17.88
C ALA A 196 -3.51 -10.13 -17.62
N GLN A 197 -2.57 -9.46 -16.96
CA GLN A 197 -1.30 -10.05 -16.54
C GLN A 197 -1.51 -11.16 -15.50
N ALA A 198 -2.40 -10.97 -14.53
CA ALA A 198 -2.77 -12.01 -13.56
C ALA A 198 -3.29 -13.26 -14.26
N LYS A 199 -4.19 -13.08 -15.23
CA LYS A 199 -4.74 -14.17 -16.03
C LYS A 199 -3.65 -14.88 -16.84
N ALA A 200 -2.76 -14.14 -17.50
CA ALA A 200 -1.65 -14.71 -18.26
C ALA A 200 -0.65 -15.50 -17.40
N ALA A 201 -0.52 -15.12 -16.12
CA ALA A 201 0.32 -15.79 -15.14
C ALA A 201 -0.39 -16.90 -14.35
N ASP A 202 -1.59 -17.30 -14.77
CA ASP A 202 -2.42 -18.29 -14.08
C ASP A 202 -2.63 -17.96 -12.58
N VAL A 203 -2.87 -16.69 -12.29
CA VAL A 203 -3.23 -16.21 -10.94
C VAL A 203 -4.71 -16.46 -10.70
N SER A 204 -5.03 -17.51 -9.98
CA SER A 204 -6.42 -17.93 -9.70
C SER A 204 -6.93 -17.50 -8.32
N ARG A 205 -6.08 -16.86 -7.50
CA ARG A 205 -6.40 -16.41 -6.14
C ARG A 205 -5.51 -15.25 -5.72
N VAL A 206 -5.92 -14.53 -4.69
CA VAL A 206 -5.16 -13.46 -4.05
C VAL A 206 -4.98 -13.75 -2.55
N PRO A 207 -3.85 -13.33 -1.95
CA PRO A 207 -2.65 -12.86 -2.61
C PRO A 207 -1.93 -13.97 -3.38
N THR A 208 -1.28 -13.61 -4.51
CA THR A 208 -0.33 -14.49 -5.20
C THR A 208 0.99 -13.75 -5.36
N LEU A 209 2.08 -14.38 -4.97
CA LEU A 209 3.41 -13.80 -5.03
C LEU A 209 4.28 -14.51 -6.06
N PHE A 210 5.10 -13.70 -6.72
CA PHE A 210 6.23 -14.17 -7.53
C PHE A 210 7.52 -13.60 -6.94
N LEU A 211 8.54 -14.42 -6.83
CA LEU A 211 9.89 -14.02 -6.42
C LEU A 211 10.84 -14.30 -7.59
N ASN A 212 11.48 -13.26 -8.11
CA ASN A 212 12.33 -13.35 -9.31
C ASN A 212 11.67 -14.16 -10.43
N GLY A 213 10.36 -13.98 -10.66
CA GLY A 213 9.57 -14.67 -11.68
C GLY A 213 9.09 -16.06 -11.33
N MET A 214 9.48 -16.60 -10.21
CA MET A 214 8.98 -17.87 -9.75
C MET A 214 7.72 -17.68 -8.90
N LYS A 215 6.60 -18.25 -9.34
CA LYS A 215 5.36 -18.26 -8.57
C LYS A 215 5.56 -19.03 -7.26
N LEU A 216 5.37 -18.36 -6.15
CA LEU A 216 5.49 -18.99 -4.86
C LEU A 216 4.25 -19.84 -4.54
N GLN A 217 4.46 -21.00 -3.92
CA GLN A 217 3.42 -21.91 -3.50
C GLN A 217 3.34 -21.94 -1.96
N GLY A 218 2.12 -22.01 -1.42
CA GLY A 218 1.89 -22.20 0.01
C GLY A 218 1.45 -20.95 0.76
N GLY A 219 1.32 -21.10 2.06
CA GLY A 219 1.09 -19.97 2.97
C GLY A 219 2.36 -19.13 3.10
N PHE A 220 2.19 -17.81 3.16
CA PHE A 220 3.33 -16.90 3.23
C PHE A 220 3.40 -16.30 4.62
N THR A 221 4.34 -16.78 5.43
CA THR A 221 4.79 -16.09 6.64
C THR A 221 6.05 -15.28 6.32
N TYR A 222 6.37 -14.34 7.19
CA TYR A 222 7.62 -13.60 7.08
C TYR A 222 8.84 -14.52 7.01
N GLU A 223 8.89 -15.54 7.86
CA GLU A 223 10.00 -16.48 7.97
C GLU A 223 10.18 -17.29 6.68
N LEU A 224 9.09 -17.71 6.05
CA LEU A 224 9.13 -18.44 4.78
C LEU A 224 9.62 -17.54 3.63
N LEU A 225 9.22 -16.26 3.61
CA LEU A 225 9.74 -15.33 2.60
C LEU A 225 11.20 -15.03 2.82
N VAL A 226 11.64 -14.83 4.06
CA VAL A 226 13.06 -14.65 4.40
C VAL A 226 13.89 -15.85 3.94
N ASP A 227 13.48 -17.07 4.24
CA ASP A 227 14.19 -18.29 3.77
C ASP A 227 14.34 -18.33 2.24
N ARG A 228 13.29 -17.91 1.50
CA ARG A 228 13.36 -17.85 0.04
C ARG A 228 14.26 -16.74 -0.47
N ILE A 229 14.20 -15.54 0.13
CA ILE A 229 15.04 -14.40 -0.21
C ILE A 229 16.51 -14.74 0.02
N GLU A 230 16.86 -15.30 1.19
CA GLU A 230 18.24 -15.66 1.51
C GLU A 230 18.80 -16.74 0.56
N LYS A 231 17.98 -17.73 0.21
CA LYS A 231 18.37 -18.74 -0.79
C LYS A 231 18.65 -18.15 -2.17
N GLU A 232 17.86 -17.17 -2.60
CA GLU A 232 18.10 -16.50 -3.88
C GLU A 232 19.30 -15.54 -3.80
N LEU A 233 19.53 -14.87 -2.69
CA LEU A 233 20.70 -14.02 -2.47
C LEU A 233 22.00 -14.84 -2.45
N GLY A 234 21.99 -16.03 -1.83
CA GLY A 234 23.16 -16.95 -1.78
C GLY A 234 23.46 -17.68 -3.08
N ARG A 235 22.52 -17.78 -4.02
CA ARG A 235 22.76 -18.39 -5.35
C ARG A 235 23.58 -17.52 -6.30
N THR A 236 23.73 -16.27 -5.98
CA THR A 236 24.38 -15.24 -6.84
C THR A 236 25.75 -14.83 -6.33
N GLU A 237 26.27 -15.45 -5.26
CA GLU A 237 27.65 -15.40 -4.81
C GLU A 237 28.48 -16.57 -5.36
#